data_4b039679a03064c0cd4dd1124f6474c1
#
_entry.id   4b039679a03064c0cd4dd1124f6474c1
#
_cell.length_a   1.000
_cell.length_b   1.000
_cell.length_c   1.000
_cell.angle_alpha   90.00
_cell.angle_beta   90.00
_cell.angle_gamma   90.00
#
_symmetry.space_group_name_H-M   'P 1'
#
loop_
_entity.id
_entity.type
_entity.pdbx_description
1 polymer ?
#
loop_
_entity_poly.entity_id
_entity_poly.type
_entity_poly.pdbx_seq_one_letter_code
_entity_poly.pdbx_strand_id
1 'polypeptide(L)'
;MSTLVVDNIGLLVTNDPSLGVGALGIVHDAALVLEDGRVAAVEKAGAAADEGIDVAGRCVIPGFVDSHTHLVFAGDRSDEFAARMAGAHYRAGGIRVTTQATRAASADKLAKLATGRRDEALRAGITHLEIKSGYGLDAESEARSCSVAAGFTDDVTFLGAHVVPPEYEGRADDYVALVCGDMLAACAPNARWIDVFCEVGAFDADQSRAVLEAGRDAGLGLRVHGNQLGPGPGVRLAVELGAASVDHCTFLGDDDVAALAASDTVATFLPATEFSTRQPYPDVRRVIDAGASVALATNCNPGSSYTTSMSFCIALAVRDMGMTIEEALAAATRGGAQALRRTDVGHLAPGARADVVVLDAPSPAHLVYRPGVPLIAMTISSGCVVWTAETRVTEVAREVRGERADS
;
A
#
# COMPACT_ATOMS: atom_id res chain seq x y z
N MET A 1 -31.90 -3.66 5.52
CA MET A 1 -30.66 -3.86 4.75
C MET A 1 -30.85 -3.03 3.48
N SER A 2 -30.02 -2.05 3.22
CA SER A 2 -30.06 -1.28 1.97
C SER A 2 -29.18 -1.96 0.95
N THR A 3 -29.74 -2.24 -0.23
CA THR A 3 -29.02 -2.79 -1.38
C THR A 3 -28.57 -1.63 -2.26
N LEU A 4 -27.27 -1.48 -2.48
CA LEU A 4 -26.69 -0.54 -3.44
C LEU A 4 -26.28 -1.32 -4.69
N VAL A 5 -26.72 -0.87 -5.87
CA VAL A 5 -26.27 -1.44 -7.15
C VAL A 5 -25.41 -0.42 -7.91
N VAL A 6 -24.20 -0.85 -8.29
CA VAL A 6 -23.40 -0.17 -9.30
C VAL A 6 -23.74 -0.79 -10.64
N ASP A 7 -24.46 -0.04 -11.47
CA ASP A 7 -25.05 -0.53 -12.72
C ASP A 7 -24.45 0.11 -13.97
N ASN A 8 -24.80 -0.44 -15.13
CA ASN A 8 -24.31 0.01 -16.44
C ASN A 8 -22.79 0.02 -16.54
N ILE A 9 -22.16 -1.07 -16.03
CA ILE A 9 -20.71 -1.26 -16.06
C ILE A 9 -20.33 -1.83 -17.43
N GLY A 10 -19.56 -1.07 -18.22
CA GLY A 10 -19.10 -1.53 -19.54
C GLY A 10 -18.04 -2.64 -19.43
N LEU A 11 -17.14 -2.55 -18.48
CA LEU A 11 -16.13 -3.56 -18.17
C LEU A 11 -15.94 -3.66 -16.66
N LEU A 12 -16.21 -4.81 -16.09
CA LEU A 12 -15.96 -5.15 -14.69
C LEU A 12 -14.75 -6.06 -14.57
N VAL A 13 -13.78 -5.69 -13.76
CA VAL A 13 -12.68 -6.57 -13.31
C VAL A 13 -13.07 -7.13 -11.95
N THR A 14 -13.23 -8.45 -11.85
CA THR A 14 -13.57 -9.09 -10.57
C THR A 14 -12.35 -9.56 -9.78
N ASN A 15 -11.22 -9.80 -10.45
CA ASN A 15 -10.06 -10.55 -9.94
C ASN A 15 -10.40 -11.99 -9.51
N ASP A 16 -11.53 -12.53 -9.97
CA ASP A 16 -11.91 -13.92 -9.78
C ASP A 16 -12.15 -14.59 -11.16
N PRO A 17 -11.24 -15.49 -11.61
CA PRO A 17 -11.37 -16.16 -12.90
C PRO A 17 -12.63 -17.02 -13.04
N SER A 18 -13.29 -17.39 -11.94
CA SER A 18 -14.53 -18.17 -11.98
C SER A 18 -15.75 -17.35 -12.40
N LEU A 19 -15.67 -16.02 -12.30
CA LEU A 19 -16.77 -15.11 -12.60
C LEU A 19 -16.72 -14.51 -14.01
N GLY A 20 -15.56 -14.59 -14.69
CA GLY A 20 -15.40 -13.94 -16.00
C GLY A 20 -14.21 -14.47 -16.79
N VAL A 21 -13.81 -13.70 -17.79
CA VAL A 21 -12.78 -14.12 -18.75
C VAL A 21 -11.36 -13.72 -18.25
N GLY A 22 -10.40 -14.63 -18.44
CA GLY A 22 -8.99 -14.41 -18.15
C GLY A 22 -8.65 -14.36 -16.66
N ALA A 23 -7.40 -14.09 -16.33
CA ALA A 23 -6.90 -14.09 -14.96
C ALA A 23 -7.51 -12.98 -14.08
N LEU A 24 -8.04 -11.91 -14.70
CA LEU A 24 -8.73 -10.82 -14.01
C LEU A 24 -10.24 -11.06 -13.85
N GLY A 25 -10.81 -12.15 -14.38
CA GLY A 25 -12.23 -12.42 -14.30
C GLY A 25 -13.07 -11.28 -14.89
N ILE A 26 -12.81 -10.89 -16.15
CA ILE A 26 -13.46 -9.75 -16.81
C ILE A 26 -14.89 -10.11 -17.19
N VAL A 27 -15.84 -9.25 -16.82
CA VAL A 27 -17.25 -9.33 -17.18
C VAL A 27 -17.65 -8.05 -17.92
N HIS A 28 -18.40 -8.18 -19.03
CA HIS A 28 -18.93 -7.04 -19.79
C HIS A 28 -20.43 -6.85 -19.52
N ASP A 29 -20.90 -5.62 -19.66
CA ASP A 29 -22.30 -5.23 -19.50
C ASP A 29 -22.88 -5.74 -18.17
N ALA A 30 -22.21 -5.41 -17.08
CA ALA A 30 -22.45 -5.95 -15.75
C ALA A 30 -23.13 -4.94 -14.81
N ALA A 31 -23.69 -5.50 -13.73
CA ALA A 31 -24.05 -4.79 -12.51
C ALA A 31 -23.38 -5.48 -11.30
N LEU A 32 -23.01 -4.68 -10.29
CA LEU A 32 -22.43 -5.15 -9.04
C LEU A 32 -23.40 -4.83 -7.90
N VAL A 33 -23.92 -5.88 -7.24
CA VAL A 33 -24.85 -5.76 -6.12
C VAL A 33 -24.07 -5.76 -4.82
N LEU A 34 -24.27 -4.74 -4.00
CA LEU A 34 -23.60 -4.54 -2.71
C LEU A 34 -24.64 -4.57 -1.58
N GLU A 35 -24.40 -5.40 -0.56
CA GLU A 35 -25.25 -5.51 0.63
C GLU A 35 -24.40 -5.58 1.89
N ASP A 36 -24.76 -4.84 2.91
CA ASP A 36 -24.09 -4.83 4.22
C ASP A 36 -22.56 -4.67 4.16
N GLY A 37 -22.08 -3.82 3.22
CA GLY A 37 -20.67 -3.55 3.02
C GLY A 37 -19.89 -4.64 2.28
N ARG A 38 -20.59 -5.61 1.67
CA ARG A 38 -20.01 -6.73 0.91
C ARG A 38 -20.58 -6.80 -0.49
N VAL A 39 -19.84 -7.44 -1.36
CA VAL A 39 -20.33 -7.85 -2.70
C VAL A 39 -21.31 -9.01 -2.49
N ALA A 40 -22.57 -8.79 -2.86
CA ALA A 40 -23.60 -9.82 -2.82
C ALA A 40 -23.62 -10.65 -4.12
N ALA A 41 -23.57 -9.98 -5.29
CA ALA A 41 -23.60 -10.65 -6.58
C ALA A 41 -22.94 -9.81 -7.69
N VAL A 42 -22.52 -10.50 -8.75
CA VAL A 42 -22.22 -9.91 -10.06
C VAL A 42 -23.34 -10.35 -11.00
N GLU A 43 -24.06 -9.40 -11.58
CA GLU A 43 -25.22 -9.63 -12.42
C GLU A 43 -25.07 -8.95 -13.79
N LYS A 44 -26.06 -9.13 -14.65
CA LYS A 44 -26.16 -8.36 -15.89
C LYS A 44 -26.66 -6.94 -15.60
N ALA A 45 -26.27 -5.99 -16.43
CA ALA A 45 -26.77 -4.62 -16.36
C ALA A 45 -28.31 -4.57 -16.33
N GLY A 46 -28.85 -3.65 -15.52
CA GLY A 46 -30.31 -3.51 -15.28
C GLY A 46 -30.80 -4.24 -14.03
N ALA A 47 -29.91 -4.59 -13.09
CA ALA A 47 -30.28 -5.17 -11.81
C ALA A 47 -31.14 -4.21 -10.96
N ALA A 48 -32.17 -4.76 -10.28
CA ALA A 48 -33.04 -3.96 -9.42
C ALA A 48 -32.40 -3.72 -8.04
N ALA A 49 -32.55 -2.51 -7.50
CA ALA A 49 -32.05 -2.14 -6.17
C ALA A 49 -32.86 -1.01 -5.52
N ASP A 50 -32.67 -0.84 -4.21
CA ASP A 50 -33.19 0.31 -3.45
C ASP A 50 -32.48 1.61 -3.85
N GLU A 51 -31.15 1.52 -4.05
CA GLU A 51 -30.29 2.61 -4.51
C GLU A 51 -29.43 2.14 -5.69
N GLY A 52 -29.33 2.96 -6.74
CA GLY A 52 -28.55 2.65 -7.94
C GLY A 52 -27.58 3.77 -8.32
N ILE A 53 -26.37 3.35 -8.72
CA ILE A 53 -25.36 4.23 -9.29
C ILE A 53 -25.12 3.80 -10.74
N ASP A 54 -25.56 4.62 -11.71
CA ASP A 54 -25.24 4.41 -13.11
C ASP A 54 -23.84 4.93 -13.43
N VAL A 55 -22.92 4.00 -13.80
CA VAL A 55 -21.54 4.39 -14.14
C VAL A 55 -21.34 4.65 -15.63
N ALA A 56 -22.42 4.70 -16.41
CA ALA A 56 -22.44 5.15 -17.81
C ALA A 56 -21.44 4.39 -18.73
N GLY A 57 -21.34 3.08 -18.61
CA GLY A 57 -20.46 2.25 -19.42
C GLY A 57 -18.98 2.30 -19.02
N ARG A 58 -18.65 2.94 -17.90
CA ARG A 58 -17.27 3.03 -17.39
C ARG A 58 -16.73 1.69 -16.92
N CYS A 59 -15.39 1.62 -16.80
CA CYS A 59 -14.73 0.47 -16.22
C CYS A 59 -14.81 0.53 -14.69
N VAL A 60 -15.08 -0.63 -14.09
CA VAL A 60 -15.10 -0.83 -12.64
C VAL A 60 -14.06 -1.89 -12.28
N ILE A 61 -13.26 -1.60 -11.25
CA ILE A 61 -12.20 -2.48 -10.74
C ILE A 61 -12.33 -2.64 -9.22
N PRO A 62 -11.71 -3.65 -8.59
CA PRO A 62 -11.54 -3.70 -7.14
C PRO A 62 -10.77 -2.48 -6.66
N GLY A 63 -11.08 -2.01 -5.46
CA GLY A 63 -10.25 -1.00 -4.79
C GLY A 63 -8.79 -1.45 -4.69
N PHE A 64 -7.86 -0.52 -4.86
CA PHE A 64 -6.45 -0.82 -4.68
C PHE A 64 -6.15 -1.17 -3.22
N VAL A 65 -5.25 -2.14 -3.03
CA VAL A 65 -4.74 -2.57 -1.73
C VAL A 65 -3.28 -2.16 -1.64
N ASP A 66 -3.02 -1.12 -0.86
CA ASP A 66 -1.66 -0.62 -0.65
C ASP A 66 -1.03 -1.32 0.57
N SER A 67 -0.24 -2.33 0.29
CA SER A 67 0.34 -3.21 1.30
C SER A 67 1.62 -2.67 1.94
N HIS A 68 2.04 -1.43 1.63
CA HIS A 68 3.26 -0.86 2.19
C HIS A 68 3.18 0.66 2.23
N THR A 69 2.90 1.22 3.41
CA THR A 69 2.91 2.68 3.62
C THR A 69 3.47 3.07 4.98
N HIS A 70 3.91 4.34 5.09
CA HIS A 70 4.39 4.96 6.32
C HIS A 70 3.61 6.25 6.59
N LEU A 71 2.26 6.19 6.65
CA LEU A 71 1.43 7.40 6.71
C LEU A 71 1.59 8.20 8.00
N VAL A 72 2.09 7.57 9.11
CA VAL A 72 2.21 8.23 10.41
C VAL A 72 3.59 8.86 10.54
N PHE A 73 3.71 10.08 10.06
CA PHE A 73 4.92 10.91 10.24
C PHE A 73 4.61 12.40 10.25
N ALA A 74 5.55 13.19 10.79
CA ALA A 74 5.60 14.64 10.68
C ALA A 74 6.92 15.11 10.03
N GLY A 75 6.95 16.37 9.62
CA GLY A 75 8.09 16.97 8.91
C GLY A 75 7.94 16.93 7.40
N ASP A 76 8.86 17.61 6.73
CA ASP A 76 8.95 17.72 5.27
C ASP A 76 10.38 17.43 4.83
N ARG A 77 10.54 16.72 3.71
CA ARG A 77 11.84 16.36 3.12
C ARG A 77 11.95 16.75 1.66
N SER A 78 11.14 17.73 1.21
CA SER A 78 11.15 18.24 -0.17
C SER A 78 12.51 18.82 -0.57
N ASP A 79 13.22 19.47 0.35
CA ASP A 79 14.58 19.99 0.11
C ASP A 79 15.60 18.85 -0.18
N GLU A 80 15.46 17.72 0.52
CA GLU A 80 16.30 16.54 0.27
C GLU A 80 15.99 15.93 -1.10
N PHE A 81 14.71 15.88 -1.49
CA PHE A 81 14.30 15.46 -2.80
C PHE A 81 14.87 16.39 -3.89
N ALA A 82 14.76 17.70 -3.71
CA ALA A 82 15.32 18.69 -4.64
C ALA A 82 16.85 18.55 -4.78
N ALA A 83 17.56 18.35 -3.69
CA ALA A 83 19.01 18.09 -3.72
C ALA A 83 19.37 16.81 -4.50
N ARG A 84 18.59 15.73 -4.34
CA ARG A 84 18.76 14.49 -5.12
C ARG A 84 18.55 14.73 -6.62
N MET A 85 17.51 15.46 -6.97
CA MET A 85 17.26 15.80 -8.37
C MET A 85 18.38 16.66 -8.96
N ALA A 86 19.07 17.45 -8.12
CA ALA A 86 20.27 18.21 -8.49
C ALA A 86 21.58 17.38 -8.51
N GLY A 87 21.51 16.06 -8.23
CA GLY A 87 22.66 15.15 -8.33
C GLY A 87 23.25 14.66 -7.01
N ALA A 88 22.69 15.03 -5.86
CA ALA A 88 23.08 14.44 -4.58
C ALA A 88 22.65 12.95 -4.51
N HIS A 89 23.54 12.09 -3.98
CA HIS A 89 23.19 10.68 -3.79
C HIS A 89 22.19 10.50 -2.66
N TYR A 90 21.25 9.56 -2.83
CA TYR A 90 20.34 9.13 -1.76
C TYR A 90 21.13 8.50 -0.62
N ARG A 91 20.81 8.91 0.61
CA ARG A 91 21.36 8.34 1.85
C ARG A 91 20.24 8.21 2.87
N ALA A 92 20.20 7.09 3.60
CA ALA A 92 19.20 6.85 4.65
C ALA A 92 19.28 7.85 5.83
N GLY A 93 20.34 8.65 5.94
CA GLY A 93 20.54 9.63 7.03
C GLY A 93 19.52 10.76 7.13
N GLY A 94 18.74 11.03 6.07
CA GLY A 94 17.67 12.04 6.09
C GLY A 94 16.50 11.71 7.01
N ILE A 95 16.36 10.45 7.44
CA ILE A 95 15.32 10.01 8.38
C ILE A 95 15.34 10.76 9.72
N ARG A 96 16.48 11.31 10.13
CA ARG A 96 16.65 12.08 11.39
C ARG A 96 15.70 13.27 11.47
N VAL A 97 15.47 13.98 10.35
CA VAL A 97 14.53 15.12 10.29
C VAL A 97 13.11 14.65 10.57
N THR A 98 12.69 13.55 9.95
CA THR A 98 11.37 12.95 10.15
C THR A 98 11.22 12.44 11.59
N THR A 99 12.23 11.75 12.12
CA THR A 99 12.22 11.22 13.50
C THR A 99 12.04 12.34 14.52
N GLN A 100 12.82 13.42 14.42
CA GLN A 100 12.71 14.56 15.34
C GLN A 100 11.32 15.21 15.27
N ALA A 101 10.79 15.44 14.06
CA ALA A 101 9.49 16.03 13.88
C ALA A 101 8.35 15.13 14.39
N THR A 102 8.46 13.81 14.18
CA THR A 102 7.45 12.81 14.61
C THR A 102 7.46 12.65 16.14
N ARG A 103 8.61 12.57 16.75
CA ARG A 103 8.74 12.55 18.23
C ARG A 103 8.14 13.80 18.88
N ALA A 104 8.34 14.97 18.28
CA ALA A 104 7.84 16.26 18.78
C ALA A 104 6.32 16.45 18.54
N ALA A 105 5.71 15.65 17.65
CA ALA A 105 4.29 15.78 17.32
C ALA A 105 3.40 15.05 18.35
N SER A 106 2.28 15.68 18.74
CA SER A 106 1.24 15.00 19.53
C SER A 106 0.52 13.93 18.71
N ALA A 107 -0.14 12.99 19.39
CA ALA A 107 -0.98 11.97 18.74
C ALA A 107 -2.04 12.61 17.83
N ASP A 108 -2.72 13.66 18.29
CA ASP A 108 -3.74 14.40 17.51
C ASP A 108 -3.17 15.00 16.23
N LYS A 109 -1.93 15.56 16.30
CA LYS A 109 -1.26 16.11 15.12
C LYS A 109 -0.90 15.00 14.13
N LEU A 110 -0.37 13.87 14.60
CA LEU A 110 -0.07 12.72 13.77
C LEU A 110 -1.34 12.14 13.13
N ALA A 111 -2.41 11.99 13.90
CA ALA A 111 -3.71 11.53 13.40
C ALA A 111 -4.27 12.46 12.31
N LYS A 112 -4.21 13.79 12.51
CA LYS A 112 -4.63 14.77 11.50
C LYS A 112 -3.83 14.67 10.20
N LEU A 113 -2.51 14.50 10.31
CA LEU A 113 -1.63 14.35 9.14
C LEU A 113 -1.90 13.01 8.40
N ALA A 114 -2.08 11.93 9.14
CA ALA A 114 -2.43 10.62 8.59
C ALA A 114 -3.81 10.64 7.93
N THR A 115 -4.81 11.33 8.52
CA THR A 115 -6.14 11.54 7.90
C THR A 115 -6.03 12.20 6.53
N GLY A 116 -5.25 13.29 6.40
CA GLY A 116 -5.06 13.94 5.11
C GLY A 116 -4.50 13.00 4.04
N ARG A 117 -3.49 12.19 4.39
CA ARG A 117 -2.88 11.21 3.48
C ARG A 117 -3.83 10.05 3.15
N ARG A 118 -4.60 9.56 4.16
CA ARG A 118 -5.63 8.56 3.94
C ARG A 118 -6.69 9.07 2.97
N ASP A 119 -7.13 10.33 3.10
CA ASP A 119 -8.10 10.94 2.20
C ASP A 119 -7.55 11.13 0.78
N GLU A 120 -6.25 11.43 0.64
CA GLU A 120 -5.56 11.41 -0.66
C GLU A 120 -5.54 9.99 -1.26
N ALA A 121 -5.26 8.96 -0.46
CA ALA A 121 -5.28 7.56 -0.89
C ALA A 121 -6.67 7.12 -1.36
N LEU A 122 -7.74 7.47 -0.64
CA LEU A 122 -9.12 7.19 -1.06
C LEU A 122 -9.47 7.87 -2.39
N ARG A 123 -9.03 9.13 -2.60
CA ARG A 123 -9.19 9.83 -3.89
C ARG A 123 -8.42 9.16 -5.02
N ALA A 124 -7.34 8.48 -4.70
CA ALA A 124 -6.53 7.71 -5.64
C ALA A 124 -7.01 6.26 -5.83
N GLY A 125 -8.16 5.88 -5.22
CA GLY A 125 -8.76 4.56 -5.36
C GLY A 125 -8.19 3.48 -4.42
N ILE A 126 -7.35 3.85 -3.46
CA ILE A 126 -6.85 2.92 -2.44
C ILE A 126 -7.90 2.81 -1.34
N THR A 127 -8.47 1.62 -1.17
CA THR A 127 -9.53 1.33 -0.19
C THR A 127 -9.04 0.55 1.02
N HIS A 128 -7.86 -0.07 0.91
CA HIS A 128 -7.22 -0.75 2.02
C HIS A 128 -5.74 -0.38 2.09
N LEU A 129 -5.28 -0.10 3.30
CA LEU A 129 -3.93 0.37 3.60
C LEU A 129 -3.29 -0.51 4.69
N GLU A 130 -2.04 -0.86 4.50
CA GLU A 130 -1.14 -1.20 5.59
C GLU A 130 -0.39 0.05 6.03
N ILE A 131 -0.24 0.27 7.34
CA ILE A 131 0.43 1.46 7.88
C ILE A 131 1.50 1.05 8.87
N LYS A 132 2.76 1.43 8.56
CA LYS A 132 3.92 1.19 9.39
C LYS A 132 4.17 2.35 10.37
N SER A 133 4.67 2.02 11.55
CA SER A 133 5.42 2.94 12.42
C SER A 133 6.84 3.18 11.86
N GLY A 134 7.85 3.42 12.67
CA GLY A 134 9.27 3.44 12.26
C GLY A 134 9.89 4.83 12.17
N TYR A 135 9.17 5.87 12.61
CA TYR A 135 9.72 7.22 12.73
C TYR A 135 9.79 7.73 14.17
N GLY A 136 9.43 6.89 15.14
CA GLY A 136 9.62 7.17 16.56
C GLY A 136 11.02 6.78 17.04
N LEU A 137 11.40 5.54 16.77
CA LEU A 137 12.66 4.90 17.15
C LEU A 137 12.94 4.93 18.67
N ASP A 138 11.89 5.07 19.47
CA ASP A 138 11.83 4.86 20.92
C ASP A 138 10.48 4.25 21.30
N ALA A 139 10.37 3.61 22.47
CA ALA A 139 9.20 2.83 22.84
C ALA A 139 7.91 3.68 22.90
N GLU A 140 7.98 4.89 23.44
CA GLU A 140 6.81 5.78 23.57
C GLU A 140 6.32 6.27 22.20
N SER A 141 7.25 6.73 21.36
CA SER A 141 6.92 7.31 20.06
C SER A 141 6.45 6.26 19.05
N GLU A 142 7.04 5.05 19.08
CA GLU A 142 6.58 3.92 18.24
C GLU A 142 5.20 3.42 18.67
N ALA A 143 4.96 3.25 19.97
CA ALA A 143 3.64 2.86 20.48
C ALA A 143 2.56 3.89 20.13
N ARG A 144 2.88 5.20 20.23
CA ARG A 144 2.00 6.28 19.80
C ARG A 144 1.71 6.19 18.29
N SER A 145 2.71 5.91 17.46
CA SER A 145 2.56 5.78 16.01
C SER A 145 1.70 4.57 15.64
N CYS A 146 1.91 3.40 16.28
CA CYS A 146 1.07 2.22 16.10
C CYS A 146 -0.39 2.48 16.53
N SER A 147 -0.59 3.16 17.68
CA SER A 147 -1.93 3.53 18.16
C SER A 147 -2.65 4.48 17.19
N VAL A 148 -1.96 5.46 16.62
CA VAL A 148 -2.53 6.35 15.59
C VAL A 148 -2.87 5.55 14.32
N ALA A 149 -1.98 4.66 13.86
CA ALA A 149 -2.21 3.82 12.68
C ALA A 149 -3.43 2.90 12.85
N ALA A 150 -3.64 2.33 14.04
CA ALA A 150 -4.79 1.47 14.37
C ALA A 150 -6.15 2.19 14.26
N GLY A 151 -6.17 3.51 14.27
CA GLY A 151 -7.38 4.31 13.98
C GLY A 151 -7.79 4.31 12.50
N PHE A 152 -6.97 3.78 11.58
CA PHE A 152 -7.21 3.79 10.13
C PHE A 152 -7.29 2.39 9.51
N THR A 153 -6.62 1.41 10.11
CA THR A 153 -6.53 0.04 9.56
C THR A 153 -6.25 -0.97 10.67
N ASP A 154 -6.61 -2.23 10.43
CA ASP A 154 -6.21 -3.39 11.22
C ASP A 154 -4.86 -4.01 10.75
N ASP A 155 -4.33 -3.54 9.61
CA ASP A 155 -3.02 -3.95 9.09
C ASP A 155 -1.93 -2.96 9.51
N VAL A 156 -1.70 -2.85 10.83
CA VAL A 156 -0.63 -2.02 11.41
C VAL A 156 0.65 -2.81 11.52
N THR A 157 1.77 -2.21 11.09
CA THR A 157 3.11 -2.78 11.16
C THR A 157 3.98 -2.03 12.16
N PHE A 158 4.50 -2.74 13.15
CA PHE A 158 5.56 -2.23 14.01
C PHE A 158 6.91 -2.34 13.30
N LEU A 159 7.54 -1.20 13.04
CA LEU A 159 8.85 -1.07 12.37
C LEU A 159 9.86 -0.34 13.27
N GLY A 160 10.05 -0.79 14.51
CA GLY A 160 11.08 -0.23 15.40
C GLY A 160 12.49 -0.42 14.83
N ALA A 161 12.74 -1.52 14.14
CA ALA A 161 13.99 -1.79 13.43
C ALA A 161 14.07 -1.14 12.03
N HIS A 162 13.81 0.15 11.94
CA HIS A 162 13.94 0.92 10.70
C HIS A 162 15.36 1.42 10.47
N VAL A 163 15.94 2.11 11.46
CA VAL A 163 17.37 2.46 11.52
C VAL A 163 17.79 2.57 12.98
N VAL A 164 19.11 2.48 13.24
CA VAL A 164 19.65 2.74 14.56
C VAL A 164 19.65 4.26 14.82
N PRO A 165 18.93 4.75 15.85
CA PRO A 165 18.88 6.18 16.13
C PRO A 165 20.19 6.70 16.72
N PRO A 166 20.47 8.02 16.65
CA PRO A 166 21.76 8.61 17.07
C PRO A 166 22.17 8.27 18.52
N GLU A 167 21.20 8.17 19.44
CA GLU A 167 21.43 7.80 20.84
C GLU A 167 21.98 6.39 21.04
N TYR A 168 21.89 5.54 20.03
CA TYR A 168 22.45 4.18 19.97
C TYR A 168 23.57 4.04 18.93
N GLU A 169 24.14 5.12 18.42
CA GLU A 169 25.24 5.07 17.47
C GLU A 169 26.41 4.24 18.02
N GLY A 170 26.86 3.24 17.25
CA GLY A 170 27.88 2.27 17.68
C GLY A 170 27.40 1.20 18.67
N ARG A 171 26.11 1.14 19.01
CA ARG A 171 25.50 0.17 19.93
C ARG A 171 24.24 -0.45 19.33
N ALA A 172 24.33 -0.94 18.08
CA ALA A 172 23.18 -1.49 17.35
C ALA A 172 22.52 -2.68 18.09
N ASP A 173 23.30 -3.54 18.72
CA ASP A 173 22.76 -4.70 19.46
C ASP A 173 21.99 -4.26 20.73
N ASP A 174 22.39 -3.18 21.41
CA ASP A 174 21.60 -2.63 22.52
C ASP A 174 20.26 -2.08 22.00
N TYR A 175 20.25 -1.47 20.80
CA TYR A 175 19.02 -1.01 20.18
C TYR A 175 18.13 -2.17 19.75
N VAL A 176 18.69 -3.23 19.17
CA VAL A 176 17.94 -4.46 18.84
C VAL A 176 17.32 -5.07 20.09
N ALA A 177 18.05 -5.10 21.21
CA ALA A 177 17.49 -5.57 22.48
C ALA A 177 16.30 -4.71 22.96
N LEU A 178 16.34 -3.37 22.78
CA LEU A 178 15.19 -2.49 23.05
C LEU A 178 14.02 -2.78 22.12
N VAL A 179 14.28 -2.95 20.82
CA VAL A 179 13.24 -3.27 19.81
C VAL A 179 12.54 -4.60 20.14
N CYS A 180 13.32 -5.64 20.46
CA CYS A 180 12.79 -6.97 20.80
C CYS A 180 12.10 -7.05 22.18
N GLY A 181 12.38 -6.09 23.08
CA GLY A 181 11.89 -6.04 24.45
C GLY A 181 10.77 -5.01 24.64
N ASP A 182 11.10 -3.94 25.36
CA ASP A 182 10.13 -2.93 25.83
C ASP A 182 9.37 -2.25 24.67
N MET A 183 10.02 -2.02 23.54
CA MET A 183 9.39 -1.38 22.39
C MET A 183 8.36 -2.31 21.74
N LEU A 184 8.71 -3.57 21.51
CA LEU A 184 7.77 -4.59 21.02
C LEU A 184 6.57 -4.75 21.97
N ALA A 185 6.82 -4.87 23.27
CA ALA A 185 5.75 -4.99 24.26
C ALA A 185 4.77 -3.80 24.25
N ALA A 186 5.27 -2.59 23.99
CA ALA A 186 4.45 -1.38 23.90
C ALA A 186 3.66 -1.29 22.58
N CYS A 187 4.19 -1.82 21.47
CA CYS A 187 3.61 -1.70 20.14
C CYS A 187 2.67 -2.87 19.78
N ALA A 188 2.98 -4.09 20.20
CA ALA A 188 2.25 -5.31 19.85
C ALA A 188 0.72 -5.25 20.06
N PRO A 189 0.17 -4.58 21.10
CA PRO A 189 -1.28 -4.49 21.26
C PRO A 189 -2.03 -3.79 20.11
N ASN A 190 -1.33 -2.95 19.32
CA ASN A 190 -1.88 -2.21 18.19
C ASN A 190 -1.29 -2.66 16.85
N ALA A 191 -0.42 -3.69 16.83
CA ALA A 191 0.25 -4.15 15.62
C ALA A 191 -0.23 -5.56 15.24
N ARG A 192 -0.40 -5.79 13.95
CA ARG A 192 -0.60 -7.12 13.35
C ARG A 192 0.69 -7.70 12.81
N TRP A 193 1.64 -6.82 12.44
CA TRP A 193 2.86 -7.17 11.75
C TRP A 193 4.07 -6.59 12.48
N ILE A 194 5.22 -7.28 12.35
CA ILE A 194 6.55 -6.73 12.63
C ILE A 194 7.37 -6.70 11.36
N ASP A 195 8.21 -5.68 11.21
CA ASP A 195 9.04 -5.46 10.05
C ASP A 195 10.45 -5.03 10.46
N VAL A 196 11.42 -5.27 9.60
CA VAL A 196 12.82 -4.88 9.79
C VAL A 196 13.44 -4.39 8.48
N PHE A 197 14.26 -3.37 8.54
CA PHE A 197 15.08 -2.92 7.41
C PHE A 197 16.39 -3.70 7.36
N CYS A 198 16.34 -4.88 6.71
CA CYS A 198 17.50 -5.76 6.52
C CYS A 198 18.36 -5.26 5.36
N GLU A 199 19.24 -4.29 5.62
CA GLU A 199 20.01 -3.59 4.58
C GLU A 199 21.35 -3.09 5.10
N VAL A 200 22.30 -2.90 4.18
CA VAL A 200 23.61 -2.31 4.51
C VAL A 200 23.45 -0.90 5.09
N GLY A 201 23.94 -0.71 6.29
CA GLY A 201 23.83 0.57 7.01
C GLY A 201 22.58 0.69 7.89
N ALA A 202 21.75 -0.36 7.97
CA ALA A 202 20.64 -0.50 8.92
C ALA A 202 20.85 -1.74 9.80
N PHE A 203 20.22 -2.86 9.53
CA PHE A 203 20.35 -4.09 10.31
C PHE A 203 20.89 -5.22 9.46
N ASP A 204 21.82 -6.02 10.02
CA ASP A 204 22.34 -7.21 9.37
C ASP A 204 21.36 -8.41 9.49
N ALA A 205 21.75 -9.57 8.93
CA ALA A 205 20.91 -10.76 8.91
C ALA A 205 20.59 -11.30 10.31
N ASP A 206 21.58 -11.29 11.22
CA ASP A 206 21.41 -11.85 12.57
C ASP A 206 20.54 -10.93 13.43
N GLN A 207 20.75 -9.63 13.35
CA GLN A 207 19.93 -8.60 14.00
C GLN A 207 18.49 -8.63 13.46
N SER A 208 18.33 -8.73 12.15
CA SER A 208 17.02 -8.83 11.48
C SER A 208 16.28 -10.11 11.90
N ARG A 209 16.96 -11.23 11.97
CA ARG A 209 16.42 -12.48 12.47
C ARG A 209 15.92 -12.36 13.90
N ALA A 210 16.73 -11.80 14.80
CA ALA A 210 16.35 -11.61 16.19
C ALA A 210 15.06 -10.79 16.35
N VAL A 211 14.92 -9.69 15.57
CA VAL A 211 13.73 -8.84 15.57
C VAL A 211 12.50 -9.61 15.07
N LEU A 212 12.61 -10.32 13.95
CA LEU A 212 11.51 -11.06 13.35
C LEU A 212 11.06 -12.23 14.25
N GLU A 213 12.00 -12.97 14.85
CA GLU A 213 11.68 -14.07 15.76
C GLU A 213 11.01 -13.56 17.03
N ALA A 214 11.47 -12.44 17.61
CA ALA A 214 10.81 -11.82 18.75
C ALA A 214 9.36 -11.39 18.42
N GLY A 215 9.12 -10.82 17.23
CA GLY A 215 7.79 -10.49 16.77
C GLY A 215 6.89 -11.70 16.59
N ARG A 216 7.41 -12.78 15.99
CA ARG A 216 6.69 -14.04 15.84
C ARG A 216 6.30 -14.64 17.20
N ASP A 217 7.22 -14.61 18.16
CA ASP A 217 6.96 -15.12 19.52
C ASP A 217 5.91 -14.26 20.26
N ALA A 218 5.79 -12.98 19.89
CA ALA A 218 4.72 -12.08 20.33
C ALA A 218 3.40 -12.25 19.55
N GLY A 219 3.33 -13.17 18.57
CA GLY A 219 2.14 -13.46 17.78
C GLY A 219 1.93 -12.55 16.56
N LEU A 220 2.94 -11.75 16.16
CA LEU A 220 2.89 -10.90 14.99
C LEU A 220 3.27 -11.65 13.71
N GLY A 221 2.65 -11.28 12.59
CA GLY A 221 3.09 -11.69 11.26
C GLY A 221 4.38 -10.96 10.86
N LEU A 222 5.18 -11.58 9.98
CA LEU A 222 6.49 -11.08 9.59
C LEU A 222 6.46 -10.38 8.24
N ARG A 223 7.21 -9.28 8.13
CA ARG A 223 7.49 -8.54 6.90
C ARG A 223 8.95 -8.10 6.90
N VAL A 224 9.52 -7.84 5.74
CA VAL A 224 10.94 -7.46 5.61
C VAL A 224 11.11 -6.37 4.55
N HIS A 225 11.77 -5.25 4.88
CA HIS A 225 12.40 -4.41 3.86
C HIS A 225 13.71 -5.06 3.47
N GLY A 226 13.87 -5.46 2.21
CA GLY A 226 15.05 -6.18 1.77
C GLY A 226 15.49 -5.84 0.37
N ASN A 227 16.82 -5.89 0.16
CA ASN A 227 17.49 -5.71 -1.14
C ASN A 227 17.09 -4.41 -1.84
N GLN A 228 16.92 -3.31 -1.08
CA GLN A 228 16.57 -1.99 -1.60
C GLN A 228 17.78 -1.22 -2.13
N LEU A 229 18.91 -1.25 -1.40
CA LEU A 229 20.10 -0.44 -1.70
C LEU A 229 21.19 -1.25 -2.39
N GLY A 230 21.10 -2.56 -2.36
CA GLY A 230 22.02 -3.50 -2.96
C GLY A 230 21.60 -4.95 -2.78
N PRO A 231 22.31 -5.91 -3.40
CA PRO A 231 22.12 -7.32 -3.08
C PRO A 231 22.39 -7.58 -1.59
N GLY A 232 21.48 -8.30 -0.92
CA GLY A 232 21.53 -8.51 0.52
C GLY A 232 20.88 -9.84 0.94
N PRO A 233 20.88 -10.17 2.25
CA PRO A 233 20.28 -11.39 2.77
C PRO A 233 18.76 -11.28 2.98
N GLY A 234 18.16 -10.08 2.85
CA GLY A 234 16.79 -9.78 3.29
C GLY A 234 15.73 -10.68 2.63
N VAL A 235 15.83 -10.93 1.33
CA VAL A 235 14.88 -11.78 0.61
C VAL A 235 14.93 -13.23 1.11
N ARG A 236 16.11 -13.81 1.22
CA ARG A 236 16.25 -15.20 1.67
C ARG A 236 15.88 -15.36 3.14
N LEU A 237 16.19 -14.38 3.97
CA LEU A 237 15.76 -14.36 5.38
C LEU A 237 14.23 -14.32 5.49
N ALA A 238 13.56 -13.48 4.69
CA ALA A 238 12.11 -13.40 4.65
C ALA A 238 11.46 -14.74 4.26
N VAL A 239 11.97 -15.37 3.21
CA VAL A 239 11.51 -16.71 2.76
C VAL A 239 11.76 -17.76 3.81
N GLU A 240 12.96 -17.82 4.39
CA GLU A 240 13.32 -18.80 5.44
C GLU A 240 12.40 -18.71 6.66
N LEU A 241 12.07 -17.49 7.09
CA LEU A 241 11.20 -17.27 8.25
C LEU A 241 9.71 -17.32 7.92
N GLY A 242 9.32 -17.49 6.65
CA GLY A 242 7.92 -17.53 6.22
C GLY A 242 7.22 -16.19 6.33
N ALA A 243 7.93 -15.09 6.09
CA ALA A 243 7.36 -13.75 6.08
C ALA A 243 6.22 -13.62 5.05
N ALA A 244 5.23 -12.81 5.36
CA ALA A 244 4.10 -12.57 4.44
C ALA A 244 4.56 -11.86 3.17
N SER A 245 5.49 -10.91 3.31
CA SER A 245 6.12 -10.23 2.18
C SER A 245 7.58 -9.88 2.47
N VAL A 246 8.32 -9.68 1.37
CA VAL A 246 9.57 -8.93 1.36
C VAL A 246 9.39 -7.77 0.40
N ASP A 247 9.69 -6.58 0.88
CA ASP A 247 9.32 -5.33 0.24
C ASP A 247 10.58 -4.62 -0.30
N HIS A 248 10.46 -3.86 -1.39
CA HIS A 248 11.47 -3.28 -2.28
C HIS A 248 11.99 -4.23 -3.34
N CYS A 249 12.80 -5.21 -3.01
CA CYS A 249 13.29 -6.21 -3.98
C CYS A 249 13.97 -5.58 -5.22
N THR A 250 14.61 -4.41 -5.07
CA THR A 250 15.24 -3.68 -6.19
C THR A 250 16.42 -4.47 -6.76
N PHE A 251 17.17 -5.15 -5.90
CA PHE A 251 18.39 -5.89 -6.28
C PHE A 251 18.26 -7.39 -5.98
N LEU A 252 17.61 -8.13 -6.88
CA LEU A 252 17.41 -9.58 -6.75
C LEU A 252 18.48 -10.36 -7.53
N GLY A 253 19.09 -11.35 -6.85
CA GLY A 253 19.89 -12.40 -7.48
C GLY A 253 19.02 -13.56 -7.99
N ASP A 254 19.61 -14.49 -8.75
CA ASP A 254 18.89 -15.67 -9.27
C ASP A 254 18.41 -16.56 -8.13
N ASP A 255 19.21 -16.72 -7.06
CA ASP A 255 18.85 -17.48 -5.87
C ASP A 255 17.68 -16.85 -5.11
N ASP A 256 17.56 -15.50 -5.11
CA ASP A 256 16.45 -14.79 -4.47
C ASP A 256 15.16 -15.04 -5.24
N VAL A 257 15.21 -14.97 -6.58
CA VAL A 257 14.06 -15.26 -7.44
C VAL A 257 13.61 -16.71 -7.29
N ALA A 258 14.55 -17.66 -7.26
CA ALA A 258 14.24 -19.07 -7.06
C ALA A 258 13.62 -19.34 -5.67
N ALA A 259 14.11 -18.68 -4.62
CA ALA A 259 13.57 -18.79 -3.28
C ALA A 259 12.14 -18.24 -3.19
N LEU A 260 11.89 -17.06 -3.78
CA LEU A 260 10.55 -16.45 -3.86
C LEU A 260 9.56 -17.36 -4.61
N ALA A 261 9.97 -17.91 -5.76
CA ALA A 261 9.13 -18.80 -6.57
C ALA A 261 8.76 -20.11 -5.85
N ALA A 262 9.60 -20.55 -4.91
CA ALA A 262 9.37 -21.78 -4.13
C ALA A 262 8.65 -21.50 -2.78
N SER A 263 8.15 -20.30 -2.54
CA SER A 263 7.56 -19.89 -1.25
C SER A 263 6.22 -19.17 -1.42
N ASP A 264 5.53 -18.95 -0.28
CA ASP A 264 4.34 -18.13 -0.18
C ASP A 264 4.66 -16.66 0.16
N THR A 265 5.94 -16.29 0.25
CA THR A 265 6.37 -14.91 0.51
C THR A 265 6.13 -14.05 -0.73
N VAL A 266 5.38 -12.97 -0.59
CA VAL A 266 5.08 -12.06 -1.70
C VAL A 266 6.22 -11.06 -1.88
N ALA A 267 6.74 -10.93 -3.11
CA ALA A 267 7.66 -9.86 -3.45
C ALA A 267 6.86 -8.57 -3.74
N THR A 268 6.97 -7.57 -2.85
CA THR A 268 6.27 -6.29 -3.00
C THR A 268 7.21 -5.26 -3.60
N PHE A 269 6.89 -4.79 -4.80
CA PHE A 269 7.67 -3.78 -5.52
C PHE A 269 7.09 -2.38 -5.28
N LEU A 270 7.99 -1.39 -5.19
CA LEU A 270 7.66 -0.02 -4.76
C LEU A 270 8.15 1.01 -5.80
N PRO A 271 7.64 0.98 -7.04
CA PRO A 271 8.24 1.68 -8.20
C PRO A 271 8.38 3.18 -8.05
N ALA A 272 7.55 3.83 -7.21
CA ALA A 272 7.69 5.24 -6.91
C ALA A 272 8.93 5.55 -6.05
N THR A 273 9.51 4.54 -5.39
CA THR A 273 10.79 4.65 -4.67
C THR A 273 11.95 4.78 -5.64
N GLU A 274 12.04 3.89 -6.64
CA GLU A 274 13.07 3.96 -7.67
C GLU A 274 12.99 5.27 -8.43
N PHE A 275 11.78 5.72 -8.77
CA PHE A 275 11.56 7.04 -9.37
C PHE A 275 12.12 8.17 -8.50
N SER A 276 11.77 8.19 -7.20
CA SER A 276 12.16 9.29 -6.30
C SER A 276 13.61 9.24 -5.87
N THR A 277 14.22 8.06 -5.81
CA THR A 277 15.62 7.86 -5.40
C THR A 277 16.61 7.78 -6.55
N ARG A 278 16.10 7.71 -7.79
CA ARG A 278 16.89 7.52 -9.03
C ARG A 278 17.67 6.20 -9.03
N GLN A 279 17.12 5.18 -8.37
CA GLN A 279 17.61 3.82 -8.41
C GLN A 279 17.18 3.14 -9.72
N PRO A 280 17.87 2.07 -10.17
CA PRO A 280 17.40 1.26 -11.28
C PRO A 280 16.07 0.58 -10.91
N TYR A 281 15.19 0.39 -11.90
CA TYR A 281 13.99 -0.42 -11.70
C TYR A 281 14.34 -1.91 -11.69
N PRO A 282 13.73 -2.73 -10.79
CA PRO A 282 13.92 -4.17 -10.79
C PRO A 282 13.28 -4.84 -12.02
N ASP A 283 13.87 -5.93 -12.49
CA ASP A 283 13.30 -6.79 -13.54
C ASP A 283 12.23 -7.71 -12.94
N VAL A 284 11.01 -7.17 -12.83
CA VAL A 284 9.85 -7.91 -12.27
C VAL A 284 9.38 -9.00 -13.22
N ARG A 285 9.61 -8.85 -14.54
CA ARG A 285 9.26 -9.88 -15.52
C ARG A 285 9.88 -11.22 -15.14
N ARG A 286 11.17 -11.24 -14.78
CA ARG A 286 11.89 -12.44 -14.35
C ARG A 286 11.26 -13.10 -13.12
N VAL A 287 10.77 -12.30 -12.18
CA VAL A 287 10.13 -12.78 -10.92
C VAL A 287 8.78 -13.44 -11.23
N ILE A 288 7.98 -12.80 -12.09
CA ILE A 288 6.68 -13.33 -12.52
C ILE A 288 6.86 -14.61 -13.37
N ASP A 289 7.81 -14.63 -14.29
CA ASP A 289 8.08 -15.81 -15.15
C ASP A 289 8.58 -17.01 -14.35
N ALA A 290 9.23 -16.77 -13.22
CA ALA A 290 9.59 -17.82 -12.26
C ALA A 290 8.40 -18.36 -11.42
N GLY A 291 7.23 -17.71 -11.49
CA GLY A 291 6.02 -18.12 -10.78
C GLY A 291 5.89 -17.56 -9.36
N ALA A 292 6.72 -16.60 -8.95
CA ALA A 292 6.61 -15.97 -7.65
C ALA A 292 5.39 -15.04 -7.56
N SER A 293 4.80 -14.93 -6.37
CA SER A 293 3.74 -13.97 -6.08
C SER A 293 4.30 -12.56 -5.98
N VAL A 294 3.62 -11.58 -6.62
CA VAL A 294 4.06 -10.19 -6.66
C VAL A 294 2.96 -9.23 -6.22
N ALA A 295 3.35 -8.13 -5.58
CA ALA A 295 2.49 -7.00 -5.24
C ALA A 295 3.13 -5.67 -5.67
N LEU A 296 2.28 -4.65 -5.84
CA LEU A 296 2.69 -3.26 -5.98
C LEU A 296 2.17 -2.46 -4.80
N ALA A 297 2.99 -1.55 -4.28
CA ALA A 297 2.59 -0.63 -3.23
C ALA A 297 3.22 0.76 -3.44
N THR A 298 2.69 1.79 -2.76
CA THR A 298 3.14 3.17 -2.96
C THR A 298 4.39 3.52 -2.18
N ASN A 299 4.64 2.82 -1.06
CA ASN A 299 5.65 3.22 -0.10
C ASN A 299 5.47 4.67 0.37
N CYS A 300 4.24 5.14 0.55
CA CYS A 300 3.97 6.54 0.89
C CYS A 300 4.72 6.96 2.16
N ASN A 301 5.86 7.63 1.98
CA ASN A 301 6.75 8.11 3.04
C ASN A 301 7.43 9.42 2.63
N PRO A 302 7.96 10.22 3.58
CA PRO A 302 8.50 11.55 3.27
C PRO A 302 9.87 11.52 2.59
N GLY A 303 10.60 10.38 2.63
CA GLY A 303 12.01 10.31 2.22
C GLY A 303 12.24 9.80 0.82
N SER A 304 11.60 8.70 0.48
CA SER A 304 11.88 7.95 -0.75
C SER A 304 10.68 7.82 -1.68
N SER A 305 9.44 8.10 -1.21
CA SER A 305 8.24 7.98 -2.05
C SER A 305 7.06 8.72 -1.44
N TYR A 306 6.93 10.03 -1.67
CA TYR A 306 5.80 10.77 -1.09
C TYR A 306 4.65 10.85 -2.09
N THR A 307 4.00 9.72 -2.32
CA THR A 307 2.82 9.60 -3.18
C THR A 307 1.84 8.56 -2.64
N THR A 308 0.55 8.78 -2.84
CA THR A 308 -0.53 7.82 -2.63
C THR A 308 -1.12 7.35 -3.97
N SER A 309 -0.45 7.61 -5.10
CA SER A 309 -0.96 7.30 -6.43
C SER A 309 -0.60 5.88 -6.86
N MET A 310 -1.49 4.91 -6.60
CA MET A 310 -1.32 3.55 -7.12
C MET A 310 -1.32 3.52 -8.66
N SER A 311 -2.07 4.40 -9.32
CA SER A 311 -2.06 4.52 -10.79
C SER A 311 -0.68 4.90 -11.33
N PHE A 312 0.07 5.74 -10.60
CA PHE A 312 1.45 6.07 -10.95
C PHE A 312 2.38 4.85 -10.78
N CYS A 313 2.23 4.10 -9.69
CA CYS A 313 2.99 2.86 -9.46
C CYS A 313 2.71 1.83 -10.57
N ILE A 314 1.45 1.63 -10.96
CA ILE A 314 1.05 0.76 -12.08
C ILE A 314 1.71 1.21 -13.39
N ALA A 315 1.69 2.52 -13.69
CA ALA A 315 2.28 3.04 -14.92
C ALA A 315 3.79 2.80 -14.98
N LEU A 316 4.52 2.99 -13.88
CA LEU A 316 5.95 2.70 -13.78
C LEU A 316 6.25 1.20 -13.90
N ALA A 317 5.47 0.36 -13.24
CA ALA A 317 5.63 -1.10 -13.27
C ALA A 317 5.47 -1.66 -14.69
N VAL A 318 4.49 -1.16 -15.45
CA VAL A 318 4.29 -1.57 -16.85
C VAL A 318 5.40 -1.03 -17.75
N ARG A 319 5.76 0.26 -17.62
CA ARG A 319 6.71 0.90 -18.51
C ARG A 319 8.15 0.48 -18.26
N ASP A 320 8.57 0.35 -16.99
CA ASP A 320 9.98 0.25 -16.62
C ASP A 320 10.35 -1.10 -15.95
N MET A 321 9.36 -1.91 -15.49
CA MET A 321 9.61 -3.15 -14.77
C MET A 321 9.12 -4.41 -15.53
N GLY A 322 8.69 -4.28 -16.79
CA GLY A 322 8.32 -5.39 -17.66
C GLY A 322 6.99 -6.08 -17.34
N MET A 323 6.12 -5.47 -16.54
CA MET A 323 4.79 -6.01 -16.26
C MET A 323 3.80 -5.70 -17.39
N THR A 324 2.85 -6.60 -17.65
CA THR A 324 1.65 -6.27 -18.42
C THR A 324 0.69 -5.43 -17.58
N ILE A 325 -0.27 -4.78 -18.24
CA ILE A 325 -1.31 -3.97 -17.54
C ILE A 325 -2.13 -4.86 -16.60
N GLU A 326 -2.45 -6.08 -17.02
CA GLU A 326 -3.22 -7.04 -16.23
C GLU A 326 -2.44 -7.50 -14.99
N GLU A 327 -1.16 -7.80 -15.14
CA GLU A 327 -0.29 -8.18 -14.01
C GLU A 327 -0.11 -7.04 -13.02
N ALA A 328 0.11 -5.81 -13.50
CA ALA A 328 0.26 -4.65 -12.63
C ALA A 328 -1.04 -4.31 -11.88
N LEU A 329 -2.21 -4.43 -12.53
CA LEU A 329 -3.51 -4.25 -11.87
C LEU A 329 -3.75 -5.34 -10.82
N ALA A 330 -3.46 -6.61 -11.16
CA ALA A 330 -3.58 -7.71 -10.20
C ALA A 330 -2.63 -7.53 -9.01
N ALA A 331 -1.39 -7.10 -9.24
CA ALA A 331 -0.41 -6.83 -8.18
C ALA A 331 -0.82 -5.67 -7.25
N ALA A 332 -1.49 -4.64 -7.79
CA ALA A 332 -1.98 -3.47 -7.05
C ALA A 332 -3.32 -3.73 -6.30
N THR A 333 -3.93 -4.89 -6.48
CA THR A 333 -5.21 -5.28 -5.88
C THR A 333 -5.07 -6.59 -5.11
N ARG A 334 -5.32 -7.76 -5.73
CA ARG A 334 -5.21 -9.05 -5.07
C ARG A 334 -3.79 -9.38 -4.61
N GLY A 335 -2.74 -8.91 -5.31
CA GLY A 335 -1.36 -9.08 -4.88
C GLY A 335 -1.06 -8.35 -3.57
N GLY A 336 -1.53 -7.09 -3.43
CA GLY A 336 -1.47 -6.34 -2.17
C GLY A 336 -2.22 -7.05 -1.05
N ALA A 337 -3.42 -7.58 -1.32
CA ALA A 337 -4.18 -8.39 -0.36
C ALA A 337 -3.39 -9.65 0.07
N GLN A 338 -2.77 -10.34 -0.88
CA GLN A 338 -1.95 -11.53 -0.64
C GLN A 338 -0.74 -11.21 0.24
N ALA A 339 -0.07 -10.07 0.02
CA ALA A 339 1.04 -9.58 0.84
C ALA A 339 0.62 -9.27 2.29
N LEU A 340 -0.68 -9.05 2.53
CA LEU A 340 -1.29 -8.83 3.84
C LEU A 340 -2.00 -10.09 4.39
N ARG A 341 -1.88 -11.25 3.70
CA ARG A 341 -2.63 -12.46 4.04
C ARG A 341 -4.12 -12.19 4.23
N ARG A 342 -4.71 -11.28 3.40
CA ARG A 342 -6.13 -10.95 3.35
C ARG A 342 -6.82 -11.73 2.24
N THR A 343 -8.04 -12.17 2.51
CA THR A 343 -8.87 -12.91 1.55
C THR A 343 -10.20 -12.18 1.28
N ASP A 344 -10.42 -11.06 1.94
CA ASP A 344 -11.67 -10.30 1.90
C ASP A 344 -11.60 -9.02 1.06
N VAL A 345 -10.42 -8.64 0.58
CA VAL A 345 -10.16 -7.42 -0.22
C VAL A 345 -9.37 -7.72 -1.50
N GLY A 346 -9.30 -6.77 -2.42
CA GLY A 346 -8.54 -6.87 -3.66
C GLY A 346 -9.24 -7.68 -4.77
N HIS A 347 -10.48 -8.09 -4.55
CA HIS A 347 -11.34 -8.76 -5.55
C HIS A 347 -12.82 -8.38 -5.32
N LEU A 348 -13.69 -8.69 -6.31
CA LEU A 348 -15.13 -8.40 -6.27
C LEU A 348 -15.98 -9.69 -6.38
N ALA A 349 -15.47 -10.82 -5.88
CA ALA A 349 -16.27 -12.03 -5.74
C ALA A 349 -17.33 -11.87 -4.64
N PRO A 350 -18.47 -12.58 -4.73
CA PRO A 350 -19.47 -12.60 -3.66
C PRO A 350 -18.86 -12.93 -2.30
N GLY A 351 -19.21 -12.14 -1.27
CA GLY A 351 -18.67 -12.21 0.09
C GLY A 351 -17.46 -11.32 0.35
N ALA A 352 -16.77 -10.82 -0.69
CA ALA A 352 -15.69 -9.83 -0.53
C ALA A 352 -16.22 -8.52 0.06
N ARG A 353 -15.34 -7.76 0.72
CA ARG A 353 -15.64 -6.39 1.12
C ARG A 353 -15.96 -5.54 -0.12
N ALA A 354 -17.01 -4.75 -0.06
CA ALA A 354 -17.48 -3.94 -1.18
C ALA A 354 -16.56 -2.70 -1.37
N ASP A 355 -15.34 -2.98 -1.81
CA ASP A 355 -14.29 -2.00 -2.12
C ASP A 355 -14.16 -1.87 -3.63
N VAL A 356 -14.70 -0.78 -4.18
CA VAL A 356 -14.91 -0.61 -5.61
C VAL A 356 -14.34 0.71 -6.10
N VAL A 357 -13.70 0.69 -7.24
CA VAL A 357 -13.23 1.89 -7.94
C VAL A 357 -13.85 1.97 -9.33
N VAL A 358 -14.49 3.10 -9.63
CA VAL A 358 -14.98 3.44 -10.96
C VAL A 358 -13.94 4.31 -11.65
N LEU A 359 -13.50 3.90 -12.84
CA LEU A 359 -12.56 4.68 -13.65
C LEU A 359 -13.32 5.59 -14.62
N ASP A 360 -12.87 6.83 -14.80
CA ASP A 360 -13.31 7.71 -15.90
C ASP A 360 -12.67 7.28 -17.23
N ALA A 361 -12.86 6.00 -17.55
CA ALA A 361 -12.30 5.34 -18.72
C ALA A 361 -13.06 4.02 -19.00
N PRO A 362 -13.03 3.51 -20.25
CA PRO A 362 -13.70 2.26 -20.63
C PRO A 362 -12.88 1.00 -20.27
N SER A 363 -11.61 1.14 -19.87
CA SER A 363 -10.75 -0.01 -19.53
C SER A 363 -9.59 0.40 -18.59
N PRO A 364 -9.00 -0.56 -17.83
CA PRO A 364 -7.87 -0.29 -16.95
C PRO A 364 -6.60 0.11 -17.70
N ALA A 365 -6.50 -0.16 -19.01
CA ALA A 365 -5.37 0.25 -19.82
C ALA A 365 -5.11 1.77 -19.77
N HIS A 366 -6.15 2.56 -19.53
CA HIS A 366 -6.05 4.01 -19.46
C HIS A 366 -5.25 4.51 -18.24
N LEU A 367 -5.12 3.73 -17.17
CA LEU A 367 -4.24 4.04 -16.03
C LEU A 367 -2.78 4.20 -16.47
N VAL A 368 -2.36 3.45 -17.50
CA VAL A 368 -1.00 3.48 -18.06
C VAL A 368 -0.94 4.39 -19.29
N TYR A 369 -1.96 4.32 -20.17
CA TYR A 369 -2.01 5.05 -21.42
C TYR A 369 -2.14 6.58 -21.25
N ARG A 370 -2.75 7.02 -20.13
CA ARG A 370 -2.94 8.44 -19.77
C ARG A 370 -2.26 8.78 -18.42
N PRO A 371 -0.91 8.61 -18.33
CA PRO A 371 -0.21 8.79 -17.06
C PRO A 371 -0.38 10.22 -16.54
N GLY A 372 -0.58 10.35 -15.22
CA GLY A 372 -0.76 11.66 -14.56
C GLY A 372 -2.15 12.29 -14.70
N VAL A 373 -3.06 11.72 -15.51
CA VAL A 373 -4.46 12.15 -15.54
C VAL A 373 -5.23 11.50 -14.41
N PRO A 374 -5.99 12.26 -13.57
CA PRO A 374 -6.81 11.67 -12.51
C PRO A 374 -8.00 10.93 -13.12
N LEU A 375 -7.90 9.61 -13.20
CA LEU A 375 -8.90 8.73 -13.82
C LEU A 375 -9.82 8.03 -12.79
N ILE A 376 -9.66 8.27 -11.51
CA ILE A 376 -10.60 7.75 -10.51
C ILE A 376 -11.84 8.64 -10.54
N ALA A 377 -12.98 8.11 -10.94
CA ALA A 377 -14.26 8.82 -10.96
C ALA A 377 -14.98 8.68 -9.62
N MET A 378 -14.90 7.51 -8.99
CA MET A 378 -15.55 7.22 -7.71
C MET A 378 -14.78 6.13 -6.96
N THR A 379 -14.78 6.26 -5.64
CA THR A 379 -14.27 5.23 -4.72
C THR A 379 -15.37 4.86 -3.73
N ILE A 380 -15.67 3.57 -3.65
CA ILE A 380 -16.59 2.95 -2.68
C ILE A 380 -15.72 2.10 -1.74
N SER A 381 -15.88 2.28 -0.44
CA SER A 381 -15.20 1.49 0.58
C SER A 381 -16.23 0.90 1.52
N SER A 382 -16.18 -0.42 1.71
CA SER A 382 -17.16 -1.17 2.53
C SER A 382 -18.61 -0.84 2.16
N GLY A 383 -18.90 -0.72 0.86
CA GLY A 383 -20.24 -0.42 0.34
C GLY A 383 -20.67 1.05 0.43
N CYS A 384 -19.84 1.92 0.98
CA CYS A 384 -20.15 3.36 1.09
C CYS A 384 -19.35 4.17 0.08
N VAL A 385 -20.00 5.10 -0.63
CA VAL A 385 -19.31 6.06 -1.49
C VAL A 385 -18.50 7.02 -0.60
N VAL A 386 -17.16 6.93 -0.68
CA VAL A 386 -16.25 7.74 0.15
C VAL A 386 -15.63 8.90 -0.62
N TRP A 387 -15.66 8.85 -1.95
CA TRP A 387 -15.20 9.93 -2.81
C TRP A 387 -15.80 9.87 -4.21
N THR A 388 -16.09 11.05 -4.80
CA THR A 388 -16.48 11.20 -6.22
C THR A 388 -15.81 12.43 -6.83
N ALA A 389 -15.44 12.34 -8.12
CA ALA A 389 -14.87 13.47 -8.87
C ALA A 389 -15.90 14.58 -9.08
N GLU A 390 -17.19 14.26 -9.21
CA GLU A 390 -18.28 15.20 -9.53
C GLU A 390 -18.67 16.09 -8.34
N THR A 391 -18.50 15.62 -7.11
CA THR A 391 -18.82 16.41 -5.91
C THR A 391 -18.00 17.70 -5.80
N ARG A 392 -16.77 17.70 -6.29
CA ARG A 392 -15.90 18.88 -6.29
C ARG A 392 -16.39 20.00 -7.21
N VAL A 393 -17.01 19.67 -8.33
CA VAL A 393 -17.50 20.69 -9.30
C VAL A 393 -18.74 21.41 -8.75
N THR A 394 -19.60 20.68 -8.04
CA THR A 394 -20.80 21.27 -7.42
C THR A 394 -20.49 22.14 -6.21
N GLU A 395 -19.53 21.76 -5.36
CA GLU A 395 -19.11 22.57 -4.21
C GLU A 395 -18.40 23.85 -4.66
N VAL A 396 -17.43 23.77 -5.57
CA VAL A 396 -16.73 24.94 -6.11
C VAL A 396 -17.69 25.85 -6.89
N ALA A 397 -18.64 25.28 -7.64
CA ALA A 397 -19.63 26.07 -8.38
C ALA A 397 -20.64 26.77 -7.43
N ARG A 398 -20.93 26.21 -6.25
CA ARG A 398 -21.74 26.84 -5.21
C ARG A 398 -20.96 27.96 -4.49
N GLU A 399 -19.71 27.72 -4.14
CA GLU A 399 -18.82 28.74 -3.54
C GLU A 399 -18.58 29.92 -4.49
N VAL A 400 -18.32 29.66 -5.79
CA VAL A 400 -18.11 30.72 -6.82
C VAL A 400 -19.39 31.51 -7.08
N ARG A 401 -20.59 30.92 -6.92
CA ARG A 401 -21.88 31.61 -7.06
C ARG A 401 -22.34 32.30 -5.78
N GLY A 402 -21.62 32.18 -4.66
CA GLY A 402 -21.98 32.83 -3.40
C GLY A 402 -23.25 32.27 -2.73
N GLU A 403 -23.71 31.10 -3.14
CA GLU A 403 -24.85 30.42 -2.53
C GLU A 403 -24.40 29.76 -1.24
N ARG A 404 -24.61 30.43 -0.10
CA ARG A 404 -24.44 29.77 1.22
C ARG A 404 -25.51 28.70 1.37
N ALA A 405 -25.13 27.53 1.79
CA ALA A 405 -26.05 26.51 2.26
C ALA A 405 -26.76 27.09 3.50
N ASP A 406 -28.02 27.45 3.34
CA ASP A 406 -28.89 27.68 4.48
C ASP A 406 -29.14 26.32 5.16
N SER A 407 -28.74 26.27 6.42
CA SER A 407 -28.74 25.20 7.40
C SER A 407 -29.98 24.34 7.44
#